data_f17ad33b7982e96b9a2845ec249fd17d
#
_entry.id   f17ad33b7982e96b9a2845ec249fd17d
#
_cell.length_a   1.000
_cell.length_b   1.000
_cell.length_c   1.000
_cell.angle_alpha   90.00
_cell.angle_beta   90.00
_cell.angle_gamma   90.00
#
_symmetry.space_group_name_H-M   'P 1'
#
loop_
_entity.id
_entity.type
_entity.pdbx_description
1 polymer ?
#
loop_
_entity_poly.entity_id
_entity_poly.type
_entity_poly.pdbx_seq_one_letter_code
_entity_poly.pdbx_strand_id
1 'polypeptide(L)'
;GISYLFAGMDGHDYEKALHTLYDEFAMRLVLLDGGGVLNGLFLKKQLIDELSLVIYPGIDALSGISSIYEYKGKDCAYPAYGQSLELMNMKQCRDGVVWLKYRIHKKNNNHE
;
A
#
# COMPACT_ATOMS: atom_id res chain seq x y z
N GLY A 1 23.24 -4.44 10.90
CA GLY A 1 23.72 -3.27 10.19
C GLY A 1 22.63 -2.53 9.44
N ILE A 2 22.97 -1.37 8.97
CA ILE A 2 22.05 -0.56 8.20
C ILE A 2 22.52 -0.54 6.76
N SER A 3 21.60 -0.83 5.85
CA SER A 3 21.86 -0.79 4.43
C SER A 3 21.11 0.39 3.80
N TYR A 4 21.73 0.99 2.79
CA TYR A 4 21.13 2.10 2.06
C TYR A 4 20.94 1.70 0.60
N LEU A 5 19.90 2.27 -0.02
CA LEU A 5 19.68 2.11 -1.45
C LEU A 5 19.20 3.43 -2.04
N PHE A 6 19.35 3.58 -3.36
CA PHE A 6 18.91 4.77 -4.05
C PHE A 6 17.55 4.52 -4.70
N ALA A 7 16.63 5.47 -4.50
CA ALA A 7 15.31 5.45 -5.10
C ALA A 7 15.20 6.53 -6.17
N GLY A 8 16.05 6.43 -7.20
CA GLY A 8 16.14 7.40 -8.26
C GLY A 8 16.91 8.65 -7.86
N MET A 9 16.89 9.68 -8.72
CA MET A 9 17.63 10.91 -8.48
C MET A 9 17.01 11.77 -7.39
N ASP A 10 15.70 11.67 -7.21
CA ASP A 10 14.96 12.43 -6.21
C ASP A 10 14.63 11.63 -4.95
N GLY A 11 15.06 10.37 -4.90
CA GLY A 11 14.78 9.50 -3.77
C GLY A 11 13.34 8.98 -3.72
N HIS A 12 12.56 9.17 -4.79
CA HIS A 12 11.14 8.82 -4.80
C HIS A 12 10.78 7.79 -5.87
N ASP A 13 11.76 7.17 -6.52
CA ASP A 13 11.50 6.08 -7.44
C ASP A 13 11.40 4.77 -6.66
N TYR A 14 10.22 4.53 -6.09
CA TYR A 14 9.99 3.37 -5.23
C TYR A 14 10.03 2.05 -6.00
N GLU A 15 9.67 2.08 -7.26
CA GLU A 15 9.74 0.89 -8.10
C GLU A 15 11.19 0.44 -8.27
N LYS A 16 12.09 1.39 -8.52
CA LYS A 16 13.53 1.10 -8.59
C LYS A 16 14.05 0.61 -7.25
N ALA A 17 13.61 1.22 -6.15
CA ALA A 17 14.02 0.79 -4.82
C ALA A 17 13.60 -0.65 -4.53
N LEU A 18 12.38 -1.03 -4.90
CA LEU A 18 11.89 -2.39 -4.71
C LEU A 18 12.68 -3.39 -5.55
N HIS A 19 12.99 -3.05 -6.80
CA HIS A 19 13.82 -3.89 -7.65
C HIS A 19 15.23 -4.05 -7.07
N THR A 20 15.80 -2.99 -6.52
CA THR A 20 17.11 -3.05 -5.88
C THR A 20 17.07 -3.99 -4.68
N LEU A 21 16.03 -3.91 -3.85
CA LEU A 21 15.89 -4.81 -2.71
C LEU A 21 15.81 -6.27 -3.14
N TYR A 22 15.08 -6.54 -4.22
CA TYR A 22 14.97 -7.90 -4.74
C TYR A 22 16.30 -8.39 -5.32
N ASP A 23 16.93 -7.58 -6.18
CA ASP A 23 18.11 -8.00 -6.93
C ASP A 23 19.37 -8.02 -6.08
N GLU A 24 19.57 -6.99 -5.26
CA GLU A 24 20.82 -6.80 -4.51
C GLU A 24 20.78 -7.44 -3.12
N PHE A 25 19.60 -7.48 -2.51
CA PHE A 25 19.44 -7.96 -1.14
C PHE A 25 18.58 -9.21 -1.02
N ALA A 26 18.07 -9.73 -2.15
CA ALA A 26 17.24 -10.93 -2.20
C ALA A 26 16.01 -10.86 -1.31
N MET A 27 15.47 -9.68 -1.12
CA MET A 27 14.26 -9.48 -0.32
C MET A 27 13.02 -9.83 -1.13
N ARG A 28 12.19 -10.72 -0.59
CA ARG A 28 10.97 -11.20 -1.23
C ARG A 28 9.71 -10.62 -0.61
N LEU A 29 9.81 -10.10 0.61
CA LEU A 29 8.69 -9.52 1.32
C LEU A 29 9.08 -8.14 1.81
N VAL A 30 8.27 -7.14 1.46
CA VAL A 30 8.45 -5.76 1.90
C VAL A 30 7.16 -5.32 2.57
N LEU A 31 7.28 -4.75 3.77
CA LEU A 31 6.15 -4.20 4.49
C LEU A 31 6.11 -2.69 4.30
N LEU A 32 4.96 -2.19 3.85
CA LEU A 32 4.70 -0.77 3.71
C LEU A 32 3.86 -0.30 4.89
N ASP A 33 4.44 0.53 5.73
CA ASP A 33 3.79 1.03 6.94
C ASP A 33 3.82 2.56 6.97
N GLY A 34 3.81 3.18 5.81
CA GLY A 34 3.83 4.63 5.70
C GLY A 34 2.44 5.22 5.87
N GLY A 35 2.33 6.54 5.95
CA GLY A 35 1.03 7.19 6.05
C GLY A 35 0.20 7.04 4.78
N GLY A 36 -1.02 7.61 4.80
CA GLY A 36 -1.98 7.45 3.71
C GLY A 36 -1.47 7.97 2.37
N VAL A 37 -0.67 9.04 2.38
CA VAL A 37 -0.13 9.62 1.14
C VAL A 37 0.89 8.67 0.50
N LEU A 38 1.79 8.09 1.29
CA LEU A 38 2.75 7.11 0.76
C LEU A 38 2.03 5.85 0.28
N ASN A 39 1.07 5.38 1.06
CA ASN A 39 0.25 4.23 0.67
C ASN A 39 -0.49 4.50 -0.63
N GLY A 40 -1.03 5.70 -0.81
CA GLY A 40 -1.73 6.10 -2.03
C GLY A 40 -0.82 6.09 -3.25
N LEU A 41 0.41 6.58 -3.09
CA LEU A 41 1.38 6.58 -4.17
C LEU A 41 1.73 5.14 -4.60
N PHE A 42 1.99 4.26 -3.64
CA PHE A 42 2.28 2.86 -3.92
C PHE A 42 1.10 2.17 -4.58
N LEU A 43 -0.11 2.46 -4.13
CA LEU A 43 -1.31 1.88 -4.72
C LEU A 43 -1.49 2.33 -6.17
N LYS A 44 -1.32 3.62 -6.43
CA LYS A 44 -1.43 4.18 -7.78
C LYS A 44 -0.42 3.52 -8.73
N LYS A 45 0.77 3.21 -8.26
CA LYS A 45 1.81 2.55 -9.05
C LYS A 45 1.65 1.03 -9.09
N GLN A 46 0.58 0.49 -8.52
CA GLN A 46 0.28 -0.95 -8.50
C GLN A 46 1.38 -1.79 -7.84
N LEU A 47 1.99 -1.25 -6.79
CA LEU A 47 3.10 -1.89 -6.09
C LEU A 47 2.67 -2.65 -4.84
N ILE A 48 1.39 -2.65 -4.51
CA ILE A 48 0.87 -3.30 -3.30
C ILE A 48 0.17 -4.60 -3.69
N ASP A 49 0.53 -5.68 -3.03
CA ASP A 49 -0.04 -7.01 -3.31
C ASP A 49 -1.08 -7.42 -2.27
N GLU A 50 -0.91 -7.03 -1.02
CA GLU A 50 -1.81 -7.38 0.07
C GLU A 50 -2.03 -6.20 0.99
N LEU A 51 -3.23 -6.13 1.55
CA LEU A 51 -3.60 -5.17 2.57
C LEU A 51 -3.95 -5.90 3.86
N SER A 52 -3.25 -5.57 4.94
CA SER A 52 -3.59 -6.02 6.28
C SER A 52 -4.18 -4.84 7.04
N LEU A 53 -5.43 -4.97 7.45
CA LEU A 53 -6.19 -3.87 8.03
C LEU A 53 -6.70 -4.28 9.40
N VAL A 54 -6.42 -3.44 10.41
CA VAL A 54 -6.94 -3.62 11.76
C VAL A 54 -7.95 -2.50 12.02
N ILE A 55 -9.16 -2.88 12.42
CA ILE A 55 -10.20 -1.94 12.77
C ILE A 55 -10.32 -1.92 14.29
N TYR A 56 -10.01 -0.77 14.88
CA TYR A 56 -10.15 -0.54 16.31
C TYR A 56 -11.52 0.10 16.58
N PRO A 57 -12.27 -0.37 17.59
CA PRO A 57 -13.63 0.12 17.82
C PRO A 57 -13.65 1.47 18.56
N GLY A 58 -12.95 2.45 18.04
CA GLY A 58 -12.93 3.81 18.57
C GLY A 58 -13.60 4.77 17.61
N ILE A 59 -14.17 5.84 18.15
CA ILE A 59 -14.83 6.88 17.37
C ILE A 59 -14.25 8.21 17.79
N ASP A 60 -13.64 8.96 16.88
CA ASP A 60 -13.14 10.29 17.20
C ASP A 60 -13.91 11.42 16.51
N ALA A 61 -14.62 11.10 15.43
CA ALA A 61 -15.44 12.05 14.68
C ALA A 61 -14.68 13.29 14.19
N LEU A 62 -13.36 13.20 14.05
CA LEU A 62 -12.56 14.33 13.58
C LEU A 62 -12.66 14.45 12.06
N SER A 63 -12.79 15.68 11.57
CA SER A 63 -12.74 15.95 10.13
C SER A 63 -11.30 16.23 9.70
N GLY A 64 -11.03 16.08 8.39
CA GLY A 64 -9.73 16.39 7.83
C GLY A 64 -8.67 15.32 8.06
N ILE A 65 -9.08 14.14 8.52
CA ILE A 65 -8.16 13.01 8.73
C ILE A 65 -7.90 12.30 7.39
N SER A 66 -6.64 11.99 7.13
CA SER A 66 -6.26 11.26 5.93
C SER A 66 -6.85 9.85 5.91
N SER A 67 -7.23 9.39 4.72
CA SER A 67 -7.65 8.00 4.53
C SER A 67 -6.42 7.07 4.51
N ILE A 68 -6.68 5.75 4.49
CA ILE A 68 -5.63 4.74 4.40
C ILE A 68 -4.81 4.93 3.13
N TYR A 69 -5.48 5.24 2.02
CA TYR A 69 -4.85 5.52 0.74
C TYR A 69 -5.27 6.90 0.29
N GLU A 70 -4.30 7.80 0.11
CA GLU A 70 -4.58 9.17 -0.29
C GLU A 70 -3.56 9.62 -1.32
N TYR A 71 -3.93 9.52 -2.60
CA TYR A 71 -3.05 9.94 -3.68
C TYR A 71 -3.22 11.43 -3.93
N LYS A 72 -2.14 12.20 -3.77
CA LYS A 72 -2.18 13.66 -3.92
C LYS A 72 -1.66 14.15 -5.27
N GLY A 73 -1.27 13.24 -6.15
CA GLY A 73 -0.89 13.62 -7.51
C GLY A 73 -2.07 14.13 -8.30
N LYS A 74 -1.80 14.95 -9.31
CA LYS A 74 -2.84 15.53 -10.15
C LYS A 74 -2.90 14.93 -11.55
N ASP A 75 -2.08 13.93 -11.81
CA ASP A 75 -1.96 13.29 -13.10
C ASP A 75 -3.00 12.18 -13.33
N CYS A 76 -3.79 11.86 -12.30
CA CYS A 76 -4.70 10.73 -12.37
C CYS A 76 -5.93 11.00 -11.51
N ALA A 77 -7.13 10.91 -12.11
CA ALA A 77 -8.38 11.10 -11.40
C ALA A 77 -8.81 9.85 -10.61
N TYR A 78 -8.37 8.68 -11.04
CA TYR A 78 -8.76 7.39 -10.42
C TYR A 78 -7.51 6.56 -10.12
N PRO A 79 -6.79 6.87 -9.02
CA PRO A 79 -5.49 6.22 -8.73
C PRO A 79 -5.57 4.71 -8.58
N ALA A 80 -6.71 4.20 -8.12
CA ALA A 80 -6.88 2.76 -7.88
C ALA A 80 -7.60 2.06 -9.05
N TYR A 81 -7.71 2.71 -10.20
CA TYR A 81 -8.40 2.11 -11.35
C TYR A 81 -7.79 0.76 -11.71
N GLY A 82 -8.67 -0.22 -11.92
CA GLY A 82 -8.25 -1.56 -12.28
C GLY A 82 -7.80 -2.41 -11.10
N GLN A 83 -7.92 -1.92 -9.87
CA GLN A 83 -7.56 -2.68 -8.68
C GLN A 83 -8.78 -2.97 -7.84
N SER A 84 -8.83 -4.17 -7.28
CA SER A 84 -9.93 -4.61 -6.42
C SER A 84 -9.38 -5.46 -5.29
N LEU A 85 -10.19 -5.60 -4.23
CA LEU A 85 -9.80 -6.34 -3.04
C LEU A 85 -10.53 -7.68 -3.00
N GLU A 86 -9.77 -8.73 -2.67
CA GLU A 86 -10.32 -10.04 -2.37
C GLU A 86 -10.08 -10.33 -0.89
N LEU A 87 -11.12 -10.61 -0.14
CA LEU A 87 -10.97 -10.97 1.28
C LEU A 87 -10.33 -12.33 1.40
N MET A 88 -9.19 -12.40 2.07
CA MET A 88 -8.45 -13.63 2.27
C MET A 88 -8.65 -14.20 3.67
N ASN A 89 -8.75 -13.32 4.65
CA ASN A 89 -8.89 -13.75 6.03
C ASN A 89 -9.57 -12.65 6.85
N MET A 90 -10.33 -13.07 7.84
CA MET A 90 -10.97 -12.18 8.79
C MET A 90 -10.86 -12.80 10.16
N LYS A 91 -10.42 -12.02 11.14
CA LYS A 91 -10.28 -12.51 12.51
C LYS A 91 -10.84 -11.50 13.48
N GLN A 92 -11.74 -11.98 14.34
CA GLN A 92 -12.20 -11.18 15.46
C GLN A 92 -11.21 -11.33 16.60
N CYS A 93 -10.63 -10.23 17.02
CA CYS A 93 -9.65 -10.20 18.09
C CYS A 93 -10.31 -9.78 19.40
N ARG A 94 -9.50 -9.52 20.42
CA ARG A 94 -10.01 -9.06 21.71
C ARG A 94 -10.62 -7.67 21.62
N ASP A 95 -11.57 -7.39 22.49
CA ASP A 95 -12.08 -6.04 22.76
C ASP A 95 -12.69 -5.38 21.54
N GLY A 96 -13.30 -6.16 20.64
CA GLY A 96 -13.97 -5.64 19.47
C GLY A 96 -13.06 -5.28 18.32
N VAL A 97 -11.78 -5.57 18.41
CA VAL A 97 -10.82 -5.36 17.32
C VAL A 97 -11.04 -6.42 16.27
N VAL A 98 -11.04 -6.01 14.99
CA VAL A 98 -11.18 -6.92 13.84
C VAL A 98 -9.97 -6.76 12.95
N TRP A 99 -9.40 -7.87 12.53
CA TRP A 99 -8.29 -7.89 11.59
C TRP A 99 -8.76 -8.49 10.27
N LEU A 100 -8.50 -7.78 9.18
CA LEU A 100 -8.86 -8.17 7.81
C LEU A 100 -7.61 -8.25 6.96
N LYS A 101 -7.53 -9.29 6.15
CA LYS A 101 -6.45 -9.43 5.19
C LYS A 101 -7.04 -9.57 3.79
N TYR A 102 -6.60 -8.70 2.89
CA TYR A 102 -7.06 -8.66 1.50
C TYR A 102 -5.90 -8.87 0.56
N ARG A 103 -6.19 -9.54 -0.55
CA ARG A 103 -5.30 -9.54 -1.72
C ARG A 103 -5.76 -8.46 -2.67
N ILE A 104 -4.81 -7.73 -3.26
CA ILE A 104 -5.12 -6.73 -4.27
C ILE A 104 -4.97 -7.35 -5.64
N HIS A 105 -6.08 -7.41 -6.37
CA HIS A 105 -6.09 -7.83 -7.75
C HIS A 105 -5.88 -6.63 -8.65
N LYS A 106 -5.04 -6.80 -9.67
CA LYS A 106 -4.68 -5.74 -10.59
C LYS A 106 -5.08 -6.11 -12.00
N LYS A 107 -5.83 -5.23 -12.65
CA LYS A 107 -6.20 -5.44 -14.04
C LYS A 107 -5.03 -4.98 -14.91
N ASN A 108 -4.57 -5.87 -15.78
CA ASN A 108 -3.48 -5.53 -16.69
C ASN A 108 -4.02 -4.71 -17.84
N ASN A 109 -3.63 -3.44 -17.90
CA ASN A 109 -4.11 -2.52 -18.93
C ASN A 109 -3.56 -2.81 -20.32
N ASN A 110 -2.58 -3.71 -20.43
CA ASN A 110 -1.99 -4.08 -21.70
C ASN A 110 -2.74 -5.20 -22.42
N HIS A 111 -3.85 -5.68 -21.84
CA HIS A 111 -4.57 -6.83 -22.34
C HIS A 111 -6.01 -6.54 -22.69
N GLU A 112 -6.33 -5.29 -22.93
CA GLU A 112 -7.68 -4.96 -23.36
C GLU A 112 -8.06 -5.62 -24.64
#